data_67a5212f4e60bdaf6d8659991327953f
#
_entry.id   67a5212f4e60bdaf6d8659991327953f
#
_cell.length_a   1.000
_cell.length_b   1.000
_cell.length_c   1.000
_cell.angle_alpha   90.00
_cell.angle_beta   90.00
_cell.angle_gamma   90.00
#
_symmetry.space_group_name_H-M   'P 1'
#
loop_
_entity.id
_entity.type
_entity.pdbx_description
1 polymer ?
#
loop_
_entity_poly.entity_id
_entity_poly.type
_entity_poly.pdbx_seq_one_letter_code
_entity_poly.pdbx_strand_id
1 'polypeptide(L)'
;VLVHGVSGFDTVGGLVNYFHTVPWQLERSGATVHTASVSFVNNSWTRGEQLRNYLYTLPGQKFNLIGHSQGAPTSRVTAHLVPQKVASVTSVNGVNKGSKVADVVRGILPPNSSIEGGVSAIAEALGGLINALTGSDNPQDGVAALETLTTPGTNAINEATQWRGVNRGSCAGTRETYTINGNPVRYFSWGGSGQWTSGIDATDPFLATTGLVFGGQKNDGLVSTCSQKLGNVIGTHYHMNHIDAVNHLFGLRSIWTNPVSLYRSHANRLKNRGL
;
A
#
# COMPACT_ATOMS: atom_id res chain seq x y z
N VAL A 1 -10.29 -0.36 9.21
CA VAL A 1 -10.11 -1.51 8.29
C VAL A 1 -8.73 -1.45 7.70
N LEU A 2 -7.95 -2.54 7.83
CA LEU A 2 -6.65 -2.71 7.20
C LEU A 2 -6.83 -3.36 5.83
N VAL A 3 -6.17 -2.80 4.80
CA VAL A 3 -6.33 -3.23 3.40
C VAL A 3 -4.96 -3.60 2.83
N HIS A 4 -4.76 -4.88 2.58
CA HIS A 4 -3.48 -5.44 2.12
C HIS A 4 -3.11 -5.03 0.69
N GLY A 5 -1.82 -5.16 0.36
CA GLY A 5 -1.27 -4.95 -0.98
C GLY A 5 -1.50 -6.11 -1.95
N VAL A 6 -0.69 -6.13 -3.04
CA VAL A 6 -0.61 -7.30 -3.92
C VAL A 6 -0.13 -8.49 -3.09
N SER A 7 -0.69 -9.65 -3.37
CA SER A 7 -0.36 -10.90 -2.68
C SER A 7 -0.60 -10.87 -1.16
N GLY A 8 -1.36 -9.87 -0.72
CA GLY A 8 -1.77 -9.79 0.66
C GLY A 8 -2.81 -10.85 0.94
N PHE A 9 -2.71 -11.44 2.10
CA PHE A 9 -3.66 -12.40 2.65
C PHE A 9 -4.16 -11.85 3.98
N ASP A 10 -5.33 -12.26 4.35
CA ASP A 10 -5.89 -12.06 5.68
C ASP A 10 -5.07 -12.89 6.70
N THR A 11 -5.00 -14.22 6.48
CA THR A 11 -4.14 -15.13 7.23
C THR A 11 -3.71 -16.32 6.36
N VAL A 12 -2.43 -16.72 6.42
CA VAL A 12 -1.96 -18.00 5.86
C VAL A 12 -2.03 -19.06 6.93
N GLY A 13 -2.83 -20.10 6.68
CA GLY A 13 -3.02 -21.21 7.63
C GLY A 13 -3.57 -20.78 8.99
N GLY A 14 -4.22 -19.61 9.09
CA GLY A 14 -4.71 -19.07 10.36
C GLY A 14 -3.62 -18.51 11.29
N LEU A 15 -2.35 -18.55 10.89
CA LEU A 15 -1.21 -18.27 11.78
C LEU A 15 -0.45 -16.98 11.43
N VAL A 16 -0.39 -16.60 10.16
CA VAL A 16 0.38 -15.44 9.71
C VAL A 16 -0.55 -14.39 9.08
N ASN A 17 -0.64 -13.23 9.72
CA ASN A 17 -1.41 -12.08 9.22
C ASN A 17 -0.50 -11.19 8.38
N TYR A 18 -1.00 -10.68 7.24
CA TYR A 18 -0.28 -9.74 6.38
C TYR A 18 0.23 -8.50 7.15
N PHE A 19 -0.58 -7.96 8.05
CA PHE A 19 -0.20 -6.89 8.97
C PHE A 19 0.28 -7.50 10.28
N HIS A 20 1.49 -8.07 10.29
CA HIS A 20 1.99 -8.83 11.42
C HIS A 20 1.93 -8.03 12.73
N THR A 21 1.20 -8.55 13.72
CA THR A 21 0.93 -7.96 15.04
C THR A 21 0.17 -6.61 15.07
N VAL A 22 -0.01 -5.94 13.93
CA VAL A 22 -0.67 -4.62 13.88
C VAL A 22 -2.12 -4.66 14.37
N PRO A 23 -3.00 -5.61 13.92
CA PRO A 23 -4.36 -5.70 14.44
C PRO A 23 -4.40 -5.82 15.96
N TRP A 24 -3.68 -6.79 16.50
CA TRP A 24 -3.62 -7.06 17.93
C TRP A 24 -3.15 -5.84 18.75
N GLN A 25 -2.15 -5.11 18.27
CA GLN A 25 -1.65 -3.92 18.96
C GLN A 25 -2.64 -2.75 18.93
N LEU A 26 -3.40 -2.61 17.85
CA LEU A 26 -4.46 -1.60 17.74
C LEU A 26 -5.64 -1.94 18.64
N GLU A 27 -6.06 -3.21 18.68
CA GLU A 27 -7.15 -3.70 19.54
C GLU A 27 -6.81 -3.53 21.02
N ARG A 28 -5.60 -3.85 21.43
CA ARG A 28 -5.13 -3.57 22.80
C ARG A 28 -5.11 -2.08 23.14
N SER A 29 -5.10 -1.21 22.13
CA SER A 29 -5.19 0.24 22.30
C SER A 29 -6.64 0.76 22.21
N GLY A 30 -7.64 -0.15 22.17
CA GLY A 30 -9.07 0.16 22.17
C GLY A 30 -9.68 0.44 20.79
N ALA A 31 -8.99 0.07 19.71
CA ALA A 31 -9.57 0.16 18.37
C ALA A 31 -10.35 -1.12 18.01
N THR A 32 -11.44 -0.98 17.27
CA THR A 32 -12.06 -2.13 16.57
C THR A 32 -11.37 -2.29 15.22
N VAL A 33 -10.74 -3.44 14.99
CA VAL A 33 -9.94 -3.69 13.79
C VAL A 33 -10.58 -4.78 12.93
N HIS A 34 -10.65 -4.51 11.63
CA HIS A 34 -11.05 -5.49 10.63
C HIS A 34 -9.93 -5.57 9.58
N THR A 35 -9.58 -6.76 9.14
CA THR A 35 -8.69 -6.97 8.01
C THR A 35 -9.53 -7.32 6.80
N ALA A 36 -9.39 -6.54 5.72
CA ALA A 36 -10.20 -6.72 4.53
C ALA A 36 -9.79 -7.99 3.77
N SER A 37 -10.78 -8.81 3.45
CA SER A 37 -10.65 -9.92 2.52
C SER A 37 -11.02 -9.42 1.11
N VAL A 38 -10.02 -9.13 0.29
CA VAL A 38 -10.17 -8.79 -1.13
C VAL A 38 -9.25 -9.69 -1.95
N SER A 39 -9.46 -9.78 -3.25
CA SER A 39 -8.61 -10.61 -4.13
C SER A 39 -7.13 -10.32 -3.90
N PHE A 40 -6.32 -11.36 -3.77
CA PHE A 40 -4.87 -11.26 -3.54
C PHE A 40 -4.19 -10.60 -4.74
N VAL A 41 -4.60 -10.96 -5.94
CA VAL A 41 -4.03 -10.51 -7.20
C VAL A 41 -5.17 -10.14 -8.15
N ASN A 42 -5.51 -8.86 -8.22
CA ASN A 42 -6.50 -8.31 -9.14
C ASN A 42 -6.27 -6.80 -9.30
N ASN A 43 -6.93 -6.18 -10.26
CA ASN A 43 -6.84 -4.73 -10.44
C ASN A 43 -7.44 -3.99 -9.24
N SER A 44 -6.94 -2.77 -9.00
CA SER A 44 -7.33 -1.98 -7.83
C SER A 44 -8.80 -1.55 -7.85
N TRP A 45 -9.44 -1.48 -9.02
CA TRP A 45 -10.86 -1.14 -9.13
C TRP A 45 -11.74 -2.28 -8.64
N THR A 46 -11.54 -3.50 -9.16
CA THR A 46 -12.26 -4.70 -8.70
C THR A 46 -12.08 -4.93 -7.21
N ARG A 47 -10.84 -4.75 -6.69
CA ARG A 47 -10.58 -4.82 -5.25
C ARG A 47 -11.32 -3.74 -4.46
N GLY A 48 -11.45 -2.54 -5.02
CA GLY A 48 -12.23 -1.45 -4.43
C GLY A 48 -13.73 -1.78 -4.33
N GLU A 49 -14.28 -2.45 -5.33
CA GLU A 49 -15.66 -2.95 -5.32
C GLU A 49 -15.85 -4.07 -4.30
N GLN A 50 -14.91 -4.99 -4.20
CA GLN A 50 -14.91 -6.05 -3.18
C GLN A 50 -14.84 -5.44 -1.76
N LEU A 51 -13.95 -4.48 -1.55
CA LEU A 51 -13.85 -3.78 -0.27
C LEU A 51 -15.14 -3.02 0.06
N ARG A 52 -15.75 -2.33 -0.92
CA ARG A 52 -17.08 -1.73 -0.76
C ARG A 52 -18.09 -2.75 -0.22
N ASN A 53 -18.20 -3.91 -0.88
CA ASN A 53 -19.12 -4.95 -0.46
C ASN A 53 -18.82 -5.45 0.96
N TYR A 54 -17.54 -5.64 1.27
CA TYR A 54 -17.09 -6.02 2.61
C TYR A 54 -17.49 -5.00 3.67
N LEU A 55 -17.37 -3.69 3.40
CA LEU A 55 -17.77 -2.65 4.38
C LEU A 55 -19.26 -2.71 4.73
N TYR A 56 -20.12 -3.20 3.83
CA TYR A 56 -21.54 -3.35 4.11
C TYR A 56 -21.86 -4.58 4.99
N THR A 57 -20.94 -5.54 5.11
CA THR A 57 -21.11 -6.69 6.04
C THR A 57 -20.66 -6.35 7.46
N LEU A 58 -19.91 -5.27 7.65
CA LEU A 58 -19.36 -4.91 8.95
C LEU A 58 -20.36 -4.09 9.80
N PRO A 59 -20.37 -4.31 11.13
CA PRO A 59 -21.11 -3.45 12.04
C PRO A 59 -20.40 -2.08 12.09
N GLY A 60 -21.12 -1.03 11.72
CA GLY A 60 -20.57 0.34 11.75
C GLY A 60 -21.11 1.20 10.61
N GLN A 61 -21.09 2.51 10.84
CA GLN A 61 -21.59 3.46 9.84
C GLN A 61 -20.48 3.95 8.92
N LYS A 62 -19.33 4.32 9.47
CA LYS A 62 -18.16 4.81 8.73
C LYS A 62 -16.88 4.14 9.20
N PHE A 63 -15.95 3.96 8.28
CA PHE A 63 -14.70 3.25 8.52
C PHE A 63 -13.49 4.10 8.13
N ASN A 64 -12.43 3.98 8.92
CA ASN A 64 -11.10 4.44 8.57
C ASN A 64 -10.39 3.31 7.80
N LEU A 65 -10.02 3.54 6.55
CA LEU A 65 -9.31 2.60 5.71
C LEU A 65 -7.82 2.89 5.78
N ILE A 66 -7.01 1.88 6.09
CA ILE A 66 -5.54 1.98 6.10
C ILE A 66 -5.02 0.96 5.11
N GLY A 67 -4.59 1.43 3.94
CA GLY A 67 -4.15 0.60 2.83
C GLY A 67 -2.64 0.62 2.65
N HIS A 68 -2.03 -0.56 2.62
CA HIS A 68 -0.63 -0.74 2.28
C HIS A 68 -0.47 -1.05 0.79
N SER A 69 0.58 -0.48 0.16
CA SER A 69 0.91 -0.79 -1.24
C SER A 69 -0.30 -0.58 -2.17
N GLN A 70 -0.75 -1.61 -2.91
CA GLN A 70 -1.98 -1.59 -3.71
C GLN A 70 -3.24 -1.36 -2.87
N GLY A 71 -3.21 -1.65 -1.57
CA GLY A 71 -4.32 -1.36 -0.66
C GLY A 71 -4.68 0.13 -0.59
N ALA A 72 -3.72 1.03 -0.88
CA ALA A 72 -3.97 2.47 -0.93
C ALA A 72 -4.87 2.88 -2.12
N PRO A 73 -4.55 2.59 -3.40
CA PRO A 73 -5.47 2.86 -4.50
C PRO A 73 -6.79 2.07 -4.37
N THR A 74 -6.78 0.84 -3.86
CA THR A 74 -8.00 0.07 -3.53
C THR A 74 -8.92 0.87 -2.59
N SER A 75 -8.37 1.38 -1.48
CA SER A 75 -9.11 2.18 -0.49
C SER A 75 -9.64 3.50 -1.08
N ARG A 76 -8.90 4.12 -1.99
CA ARG A 76 -9.31 5.35 -2.70
C ARG A 76 -10.49 5.09 -3.65
N VAL A 77 -10.46 3.98 -4.37
CA VAL A 77 -11.60 3.54 -5.20
C VAL A 77 -12.83 3.32 -4.32
N THR A 78 -12.68 2.62 -3.20
CA THR A 78 -13.79 2.40 -2.25
C THR A 78 -14.37 3.70 -1.73
N ALA A 79 -13.52 4.67 -1.34
CA ALA A 79 -13.98 5.99 -0.90
C ALA A 79 -14.68 6.78 -2.01
N HIS A 80 -14.31 6.56 -3.28
CA HIS A 80 -15.03 7.13 -4.43
C HIS A 80 -16.41 6.52 -4.61
N LEU A 81 -16.51 5.18 -4.51
CA LEU A 81 -17.76 4.42 -4.72
C LEU A 81 -18.78 4.60 -3.59
N VAL A 82 -18.31 4.60 -2.33
CA VAL A 82 -19.19 4.64 -1.14
C VAL A 82 -18.67 5.62 -0.08
N PRO A 83 -18.58 6.93 -0.40
CA PRO A 83 -18.01 7.92 0.52
C PRO A 83 -18.78 8.03 1.84
N GLN A 84 -20.07 7.67 1.86
CA GLN A 84 -20.89 7.63 3.08
C GLN A 84 -20.41 6.56 4.07
N LYS A 85 -19.67 5.53 3.62
CA LYS A 85 -19.10 4.48 4.45
C LYS A 85 -17.65 4.72 4.86
N VAL A 86 -17.01 5.76 4.33
CA VAL A 86 -15.56 6.00 4.54
C VAL A 86 -15.34 7.32 5.26
N ALA A 87 -14.72 7.27 6.44
CA ALA A 87 -14.32 8.45 7.20
C ALA A 87 -12.95 8.98 6.78
N SER A 88 -11.99 8.05 6.57
CA SER A 88 -10.66 8.39 6.08
C SER A 88 -10.04 7.30 5.22
N VAL A 89 -9.08 7.70 4.38
CA VAL A 89 -8.18 6.81 3.64
C VAL A 89 -6.75 7.17 4.02
N THR A 90 -6.01 6.18 4.46
CA THR A 90 -4.60 6.31 4.79
C THR A 90 -3.76 5.41 3.88
N SER A 91 -2.77 5.98 3.23
CA SER A 91 -1.81 5.30 2.38
C SER A 91 -0.54 5.00 3.17
N VAL A 92 -0.18 3.73 3.27
CA VAL A 92 1.07 3.25 3.87
C VAL A 92 1.93 2.66 2.76
N ASN A 93 3.07 3.26 2.46
CA ASN A 93 3.92 2.86 1.33
C ASN A 93 3.10 2.64 0.02
N GLY A 94 2.05 3.44 -0.18
CA GLY A 94 1.02 3.18 -1.19
C GLY A 94 1.42 3.61 -2.58
N VAL A 95 0.89 2.91 -3.57
CA VAL A 95 1.14 3.18 -4.99
C VAL A 95 0.09 4.18 -5.49
N ASN A 96 0.29 5.48 -5.20
CA ASN A 96 -0.66 6.51 -5.59
C ASN A 96 -0.35 7.20 -6.94
N LYS A 97 0.89 7.06 -7.43
CA LYS A 97 1.35 7.61 -8.73
C LYS A 97 2.12 6.58 -9.56
N GLY A 98 1.85 5.31 -9.35
CA GLY A 98 2.52 4.19 -10.01
C GLY A 98 3.84 3.77 -9.34
N SER A 99 4.34 2.63 -9.79
CA SER A 99 5.61 2.05 -9.43
C SER A 99 6.48 1.90 -10.68
N LYS A 100 7.68 2.47 -10.68
CA LYS A 100 8.64 2.27 -11.76
C LYS A 100 9.04 0.80 -11.91
N VAL A 101 9.00 0.02 -10.84
CA VAL A 101 9.25 -1.43 -10.91
C VAL A 101 8.16 -2.10 -11.75
N ALA A 102 6.90 -1.75 -11.54
CA ALA A 102 5.80 -2.25 -12.37
C ALA A 102 5.93 -1.79 -13.83
N ASP A 103 6.33 -0.54 -14.06
CA ASP A 103 6.55 0.00 -15.40
C ASP A 103 7.65 -0.78 -16.17
N VAL A 104 8.76 -1.10 -15.49
CA VAL A 104 9.86 -1.89 -16.09
C VAL A 104 9.41 -3.32 -16.38
N VAL A 105 8.78 -3.99 -15.43
CA VAL A 105 8.31 -5.39 -15.59
C VAL A 105 7.26 -5.49 -16.70
N ARG A 106 6.45 -4.45 -16.90
CA ARG A 106 5.46 -4.38 -18.00
C ARG A 106 6.02 -3.83 -19.31
N GLY A 107 7.32 -3.56 -19.38
CA GLY A 107 7.97 -3.04 -20.59
C GLY A 107 7.54 -1.62 -20.97
N ILE A 108 6.96 -0.85 -20.06
CA ILE A 108 6.54 0.55 -20.27
C ILE A 108 7.75 1.49 -20.22
N LEU A 109 8.69 1.20 -19.31
CA LEU A 109 9.96 1.89 -19.21
C LEU A 109 11.09 0.92 -19.60
N PRO A 110 12.05 1.33 -20.46
CA PRO A 110 13.25 0.55 -20.68
C PRO A 110 14.02 0.46 -19.35
N PRO A 111 14.67 -0.68 -19.06
CA PRO A 111 15.61 -0.76 -17.97
C PRO A 111 16.74 0.26 -18.21
N ASN A 112 17.18 0.95 -17.14
CA ASN A 112 18.39 1.74 -17.23
C ASN A 112 19.62 0.81 -17.32
N SER A 113 20.77 1.34 -17.72
CA SER A 113 22.01 0.56 -17.93
C SER A 113 22.45 -0.29 -16.73
N SER A 114 22.00 0.06 -15.52
CA SER A 114 22.26 -0.71 -14.29
C SER A 114 21.37 -1.94 -14.15
N ILE A 115 20.33 -2.10 -14.98
CA ILE A 115 19.28 -3.13 -14.83
C ILE A 115 19.10 -3.95 -16.11
N GLU A 116 19.81 -3.62 -17.21
CA GLU A 116 19.63 -4.28 -18.53
C GLU A 116 19.74 -5.82 -18.50
N GLY A 117 20.48 -6.39 -17.55
CA GLY A 117 20.53 -7.85 -17.33
C GLY A 117 19.58 -8.35 -16.24
N GLY A 118 18.82 -7.48 -15.56
CA GLY A 118 18.08 -7.80 -14.35
C GLY A 118 16.55 -7.77 -14.45
N VAL A 119 15.98 -7.40 -15.61
CA VAL A 119 14.51 -7.30 -15.75
C VAL A 119 13.83 -8.64 -15.52
N SER A 120 14.37 -9.73 -16.06
CA SER A 120 13.88 -11.08 -15.81
C SER A 120 14.03 -11.47 -14.34
N ALA A 121 15.18 -11.16 -13.74
CA ALA A 121 15.43 -11.42 -12.32
C ALA A 121 14.48 -10.62 -11.40
N ILE A 122 14.17 -9.39 -11.77
CA ILE A 122 13.18 -8.57 -11.04
C ILE A 122 11.77 -9.16 -11.20
N ALA A 123 11.40 -9.59 -12.40
CA ALA A 123 10.10 -10.21 -12.66
C ALA A 123 9.97 -11.56 -11.94
N GLU A 124 11.02 -12.40 -11.99
CA GLU A 124 11.07 -13.67 -11.28
C GLU A 124 11.03 -13.49 -9.77
N ALA A 125 11.79 -12.55 -9.23
CA ALA A 125 11.82 -12.26 -7.80
C ALA A 125 10.49 -11.68 -7.31
N LEU A 126 9.84 -10.82 -8.11
CA LEU A 126 8.50 -10.32 -7.81
C LEU A 126 7.47 -11.45 -7.86
N GLY A 127 7.55 -12.33 -8.87
CA GLY A 127 6.73 -13.54 -8.96
C GLY A 127 6.95 -14.49 -7.79
N GLY A 128 8.21 -14.72 -7.41
CA GLY A 128 8.58 -15.52 -6.24
C GLY A 128 8.06 -14.95 -4.93
N LEU A 129 8.16 -13.63 -4.74
CA LEU A 129 7.58 -12.94 -3.59
C LEU A 129 6.05 -13.09 -3.57
N ILE A 130 5.40 -12.94 -4.72
CA ILE A 130 3.95 -13.15 -4.88
C ILE A 130 3.58 -14.58 -4.47
N ASN A 131 4.26 -15.58 -5.00
CA ASN A 131 3.99 -16.98 -4.69
C ASN A 131 4.25 -17.32 -3.22
N ALA A 132 5.36 -16.82 -2.65
CA ALA A 132 5.69 -17.04 -1.24
C ALA A 132 4.66 -16.43 -0.29
N LEU A 133 4.08 -15.31 -0.66
CA LEU A 133 3.09 -14.61 0.16
C LEU A 133 1.66 -15.14 -0.02
N THR A 134 1.32 -15.73 -1.17
CA THR A 134 -0.04 -16.20 -1.44
C THR A 134 -0.29 -17.65 -1.04
N GLY A 135 0.75 -18.46 -1.00
CA GLY A 135 0.62 -19.91 -0.71
C GLY A 135 -0.36 -20.64 -1.64
N SER A 136 -0.73 -20.05 -2.78
CA SER A 136 -1.75 -20.59 -3.68
C SER A 136 -1.21 -20.77 -5.10
N ASP A 137 -1.44 -21.95 -5.65
CA ASP A 137 -1.20 -22.29 -7.06
C ASP A 137 -2.31 -21.74 -8.00
N ASN A 138 -3.23 -20.92 -7.50
CA ASN A 138 -4.31 -20.38 -8.30
C ASN A 138 -3.81 -19.21 -9.16
N PRO A 139 -4.01 -19.27 -10.49
CA PRO A 139 -3.74 -18.15 -11.39
C PRO A 139 -4.79 -17.07 -11.14
N GLN A 140 -4.54 -16.23 -10.16
CA GLN A 140 -5.23 -14.98 -10.01
C GLN A 140 -4.57 -13.99 -10.98
N ASP A 141 -5.32 -13.01 -11.48
CA ASP A 141 -4.88 -12.15 -12.56
C ASP A 141 -3.73 -11.21 -12.13
N GLY A 142 -2.53 -11.78 -11.98
CA GLY A 142 -1.30 -11.08 -11.61
C GLY A 142 -0.92 -10.01 -12.63
N VAL A 143 -1.31 -10.22 -13.88
CA VAL A 143 -1.12 -9.26 -14.97
C VAL A 143 -1.98 -8.02 -14.72
N ALA A 144 -3.26 -8.20 -14.42
CA ALA A 144 -4.17 -7.08 -14.14
C ALA A 144 -3.79 -6.34 -12.85
N ALA A 145 -3.31 -7.05 -11.82
CA ALA A 145 -2.81 -6.41 -10.62
C ALA A 145 -1.59 -5.53 -10.93
N LEU A 146 -0.61 -6.08 -11.61
CA LEU A 146 0.61 -5.36 -11.96
C LEU A 146 0.34 -4.18 -12.90
N GLU A 147 -0.59 -4.33 -13.85
CA GLU A 147 -0.97 -3.27 -14.78
C GLU A 147 -1.55 -2.05 -14.06
N THR A 148 -2.41 -2.23 -13.07
CA THR A 148 -2.96 -1.11 -12.30
C THR A 148 -1.94 -0.43 -11.41
N LEU A 149 -0.78 -1.06 -11.15
CA LEU A 149 0.33 -0.49 -10.38
C LEU A 149 1.34 0.24 -11.25
N THR A 150 1.26 0.13 -12.57
CA THR A 150 2.07 0.95 -13.48
C THR A 150 1.69 2.42 -13.36
N THR A 151 2.57 3.31 -13.85
CA THR A 151 2.27 4.75 -13.90
C THR A 151 1.00 5.06 -14.69
N PRO A 152 0.80 4.53 -15.93
CA PRO A 152 -0.45 4.71 -16.66
C PRO A 152 -1.67 4.13 -15.93
N GLY A 153 -1.58 2.90 -15.40
CA GLY A 153 -2.69 2.24 -14.71
C GLY A 153 -3.12 2.99 -13.46
N THR A 154 -2.17 3.44 -12.64
CA THR A 154 -2.49 4.26 -11.46
C THR A 154 -3.04 5.64 -11.85
N ASN A 155 -2.56 6.24 -12.95
CA ASN A 155 -3.11 7.51 -13.44
C ASN A 155 -4.56 7.35 -13.91
N ALA A 156 -4.94 6.24 -14.51
CA ALA A 156 -6.33 5.96 -14.85
C ALA A 156 -7.23 5.94 -13.58
N ILE A 157 -6.75 5.32 -12.49
CA ILE A 157 -7.45 5.39 -11.20
C ILE A 157 -7.51 6.83 -10.67
N ASN A 158 -6.43 7.59 -10.80
CA ASN A 158 -6.37 8.99 -10.36
C ASN A 158 -7.39 9.85 -11.10
N GLU A 159 -7.53 9.70 -12.41
CA GLU A 159 -8.56 10.40 -13.20
C GLU A 159 -9.97 9.99 -12.76
N ALA A 160 -10.25 8.69 -12.67
CA ALA A 160 -11.55 8.17 -12.25
C ALA A 160 -11.94 8.66 -10.82
N THR A 161 -10.98 8.74 -9.92
CA THR A 161 -11.17 9.25 -8.55
C THR A 161 -10.97 10.77 -8.43
N GLN A 162 -10.84 11.49 -9.56
CA GLN A 162 -10.68 12.96 -9.65
C GLN A 162 -9.45 13.48 -8.88
N TRP A 163 -8.36 12.72 -8.88
CA TRP A 163 -7.10 13.05 -8.22
C TRP A 163 -7.23 13.38 -6.71
N ARG A 164 -8.32 12.94 -6.07
CA ARG A 164 -8.53 13.25 -4.66
C ARG A 164 -7.41 12.65 -3.80
N GLY A 165 -6.75 13.52 -3.05
CA GLY A 165 -5.61 13.18 -2.22
C GLY A 165 -4.27 13.04 -2.96
N VAL A 166 -4.24 13.03 -4.29
CA VAL A 166 -3.00 12.92 -5.09
C VAL A 166 -2.70 14.23 -5.80
N ASN A 167 -1.46 14.71 -5.68
CA ASN A 167 -1.03 15.90 -6.40
C ASN A 167 -0.68 15.56 -7.85
N ARG A 168 -1.40 16.14 -8.79
CA ARG A 168 -1.25 15.85 -10.23
C ARG A 168 0.10 16.28 -10.77
N GLY A 169 0.57 17.47 -10.40
CA GLY A 169 1.73 18.13 -11.02
C GLY A 169 3.05 17.99 -10.26
N SER A 170 3.03 17.52 -9.01
CA SER A 170 4.25 17.47 -8.18
C SER A 170 4.27 16.30 -7.19
N CYS A 171 5.38 16.17 -6.46
CA CYS A 171 5.53 15.24 -5.35
C CYS A 171 5.14 15.85 -3.99
N ALA A 172 4.36 16.92 -3.95
CA ALA A 172 3.84 17.48 -2.71
C ALA A 172 2.64 16.66 -2.19
N GLY A 173 2.33 16.80 -0.92
CA GLY A 173 1.03 16.40 -0.38
C GLY A 173 -0.10 17.29 -0.91
N THR A 174 -1.32 16.97 -0.51
CA THR A 174 -2.51 17.75 -0.84
C THR A 174 -3.28 18.11 0.43
N ARG A 175 -4.42 18.79 0.28
CA ARG A 175 -5.32 19.01 1.42
C ARG A 175 -5.78 17.67 2.02
N GLU A 176 -6.08 17.68 3.32
CA GLU A 176 -6.50 16.50 4.06
C GLU A 176 -7.92 16.04 3.69
N THR A 177 -8.86 16.99 3.53
CA THR A 177 -10.28 16.67 3.39
C THR A 177 -10.81 16.98 1.99
N TYR A 178 -11.58 16.03 1.46
CA TYR A 178 -12.35 16.15 0.23
C TYR A 178 -13.80 15.75 0.49
N THR A 179 -14.74 16.58 0.04
CA THR A 179 -16.17 16.23 0.07
C THR A 179 -16.53 15.46 -1.18
N ILE A 180 -17.08 14.27 -1.02
CA ILE A 180 -17.49 13.37 -2.11
C ILE A 180 -18.99 13.10 -1.94
N ASN A 181 -19.81 13.58 -2.87
CA ASN A 181 -21.26 13.43 -2.79
C ASN A 181 -21.83 13.84 -1.41
N GLY A 182 -21.40 15.01 -0.91
CA GLY A 182 -21.81 15.51 0.41
C GLY A 182 -21.10 14.89 1.62
N ASN A 183 -20.27 13.87 1.43
CA ASN A 183 -19.58 13.18 2.52
C ASN A 183 -18.12 13.65 2.62
N PRO A 184 -17.67 14.20 3.75
CA PRO A 184 -16.26 14.51 3.96
C PRO A 184 -15.46 13.22 4.18
N VAL A 185 -14.39 13.04 3.38
CA VAL A 185 -13.42 11.95 3.51
C VAL A 185 -12.04 12.56 3.72
N ARG A 186 -11.30 12.11 4.71
CA ARG A 186 -9.94 12.59 5.01
C ARG A 186 -8.88 11.66 4.44
N TYR A 187 -7.79 12.25 3.95
CA TYR A 187 -6.70 11.54 3.29
C TYR A 187 -5.39 11.79 4.01
N PHE A 188 -4.67 10.69 4.31
CA PHE A 188 -3.38 10.71 5.00
C PHE A 188 -2.39 9.78 4.31
N SER A 189 -1.09 10.00 4.54
CA SER A 189 -0.07 9.04 4.14
C SER A 189 1.16 9.07 5.03
N TRP A 190 1.82 7.92 5.11
CA TRP A 190 3.21 7.81 5.51
C TRP A 190 3.90 6.70 4.70
N GLY A 191 5.23 6.72 4.71
CA GLY A 191 5.99 5.69 4.01
C GLY A 191 7.48 5.71 4.33
N GLY A 192 8.18 4.72 3.83
CA GLY A 192 9.59 4.52 4.01
C GLY A 192 10.44 4.93 2.81
N SER A 193 11.73 5.09 3.06
CA SER A 193 12.75 5.34 2.05
C SER A 193 14.02 4.50 2.25
N GLY A 194 13.95 3.46 3.06
CA GLY A 194 14.99 2.44 3.21
C GLY A 194 14.74 1.27 2.27
N GLN A 195 15.79 0.66 1.73
CA GLN A 195 15.72 -0.53 0.90
C GLN A 195 16.44 -1.70 1.59
N TRP A 196 17.48 -1.38 2.33
CA TRP A 196 18.24 -2.29 3.16
C TRP A 196 18.12 -1.84 4.62
N THR A 197 17.42 -2.59 5.44
CA THR A 197 16.96 -2.07 6.74
C THR A 197 17.43 -2.86 7.94
N SER A 198 17.73 -4.16 7.82
CA SER A 198 18.15 -4.96 8.97
C SER A 198 19.39 -5.84 8.75
N GLY A 199 19.78 -6.15 7.53
CA GLY A 199 20.88 -7.04 7.18
C GLY A 199 20.64 -8.54 7.44
N ILE A 200 19.57 -8.87 8.14
CA ILE A 200 19.10 -10.28 8.36
C ILE A 200 17.71 -10.50 7.74
N ASP A 201 17.11 -9.47 7.17
CA ASP A 201 15.86 -9.58 6.45
C ASP A 201 16.11 -10.14 5.04
N ALA A 202 15.56 -11.30 4.75
CA ALA A 202 15.70 -11.96 3.46
C ALA A 202 15.10 -11.15 2.28
N THR A 203 14.27 -10.14 2.57
CA THR A 203 13.70 -9.26 1.54
C THR A 203 14.60 -8.07 1.20
N ASP A 204 15.56 -7.71 2.06
CA ASP A 204 16.45 -6.56 1.87
C ASP A 204 17.24 -6.63 0.53
N PRO A 205 17.90 -7.76 0.15
CA PRO A 205 18.62 -7.86 -1.11
C PRO A 205 17.72 -7.63 -2.34
N PHE A 206 16.51 -8.19 -2.31
CA PHE A 206 15.53 -8.01 -3.37
C PHE A 206 15.09 -6.54 -3.48
N LEU A 207 14.72 -5.92 -2.34
CA LEU A 207 14.25 -4.53 -2.32
C LEU A 207 15.36 -3.53 -2.64
N ALA A 208 16.61 -3.84 -2.29
CA ALA A 208 17.77 -3.05 -2.74
C ALA A 208 17.95 -3.13 -4.27
N THR A 209 17.82 -4.32 -4.85
CA THR A 209 17.93 -4.53 -6.30
C THR A 209 16.80 -3.81 -7.05
N THR A 210 15.55 -3.98 -6.66
CA THR A 210 14.42 -3.31 -7.29
C THR A 210 14.48 -1.80 -7.09
N GLY A 211 15.04 -1.35 -5.98
CA GLY A 211 15.26 0.06 -5.66
C GLY A 211 16.15 0.80 -6.67
N LEU A 212 17.04 0.11 -7.37
CA LEU A 212 17.91 0.68 -8.43
C LEU A 212 17.13 1.24 -9.62
N VAL A 213 15.93 0.71 -9.88
CA VAL A 213 15.03 1.18 -10.96
C VAL A 213 14.69 2.66 -10.81
N PHE A 214 14.75 3.19 -9.60
CA PHE A 214 14.35 4.58 -9.32
C PHE A 214 15.45 5.61 -9.64
N GLY A 215 16.68 5.20 -10.01
CA GLY A 215 17.75 6.10 -10.47
C GLY A 215 18.11 7.18 -9.44
N GLY A 216 18.27 6.81 -8.16
CA GLY A 216 18.61 7.72 -7.07
C GLY A 216 17.41 8.44 -6.44
N GLN A 217 16.21 8.31 -6.98
CA GLN A 217 14.99 8.79 -6.31
C GLN A 217 14.74 7.97 -5.04
N LYS A 218 14.47 8.65 -3.91
CA LYS A 218 14.15 7.97 -2.64
C LYS A 218 12.95 7.04 -2.81
N ASN A 219 13.10 5.79 -2.37
CA ASN A 219 12.11 4.74 -2.50
C ASN A 219 12.26 3.70 -1.39
N ASP A 220 11.28 2.81 -1.26
CA ASP A 220 11.25 1.72 -0.29
C ASP A 220 11.59 0.34 -0.91
N GLY A 221 12.15 0.34 -2.11
CA GLY A 221 12.43 -0.83 -2.92
C GLY A 221 11.40 -1.06 -4.03
N LEU A 222 10.13 -0.78 -3.82
CA LEU A 222 9.05 -0.99 -4.80
C LEU A 222 8.31 0.30 -5.19
N VAL A 223 8.28 1.31 -4.31
CA VAL A 223 7.51 2.54 -4.51
C VAL A 223 8.34 3.76 -4.15
N SER A 224 8.36 4.76 -5.02
CA SER A 224 9.04 6.02 -4.72
C SER A 224 8.32 6.81 -3.62
N THR A 225 9.08 7.58 -2.83
CA THR A 225 8.49 8.47 -1.80
C THR A 225 7.53 9.49 -2.40
N CYS A 226 7.64 9.80 -3.70
CA CYS A 226 6.70 10.62 -4.43
C CYS A 226 5.34 9.92 -4.58
N SER A 227 5.35 8.65 -5.01
CA SER A 227 4.15 7.85 -5.22
C SER A 227 3.45 7.49 -3.91
N GLN A 228 4.18 7.38 -2.79
CA GLN A 228 3.61 7.09 -1.47
C GLN A 228 2.68 8.19 -0.95
N LYS A 229 2.81 9.43 -1.44
CA LYS A 229 2.11 10.59 -0.88
C LYS A 229 0.64 10.62 -1.24
N LEU A 230 -0.18 10.86 -0.21
CA LEU A 230 -1.63 11.01 -0.30
C LEU A 230 -2.11 12.00 0.77
N GLY A 231 -2.90 12.99 0.39
CA GLY A 231 -3.51 13.93 1.31
C GLY A 231 -2.51 14.64 2.22
N ASN A 232 -2.81 14.64 3.51
CA ASN A 232 -1.90 15.12 4.55
C ASN A 232 -0.77 14.12 4.77
N VAL A 233 0.43 14.47 4.33
CA VAL A 233 1.64 13.62 4.42
C VAL A 233 2.22 13.70 5.84
N ILE A 234 2.15 12.60 6.57
CA ILE A 234 2.72 12.48 7.92
C ILE A 234 4.24 12.37 7.83
N GLY A 235 4.75 11.61 6.84
CA GLY A 235 6.17 11.49 6.54
C GLY A 235 6.44 10.42 5.50
N THR A 236 7.52 10.58 4.73
CA THR A 236 8.00 9.59 3.75
C THR A 236 9.50 9.35 3.86
N HIS A 237 10.02 9.51 5.08
CA HIS A 237 11.45 9.46 5.38
C HIS A 237 11.79 8.41 6.44
N TYR A 238 10.82 7.57 6.80
CA TYR A 238 11.06 6.51 7.77
C TYR A 238 12.06 5.50 7.20
N HIS A 239 13.02 5.08 8.02
CA HIS A 239 13.97 4.04 7.64
C HIS A 239 13.28 2.68 7.73
N MET A 240 12.51 2.35 6.71
CA MET A 240 11.82 1.08 6.54
C MET A 240 11.65 0.81 5.05
N ASN A 241 11.74 -0.45 4.67
CA ASN A 241 11.49 -0.92 3.32
C ASN A 241 9.99 -1.15 3.09
N HIS A 242 9.63 -1.63 1.91
CA HIS A 242 8.23 -1.87 1.54
C HIS A 242 7.54 -2.91 2.42
N ILE A 243 8.25 -3.95 2.84
CA ILE A 243 7.75 -5.08 3.64
C ILE A 243 7.76 -4.75 5.14
N ASP A 244 8.78 -4.02 5.62
CA ASP A 244 8.80 -3.50 6.98
C ASP A 244 7.52 -2.73 7.34
N ALA A 245 6.96 -1.99 6.37
CA ALA A 245 5.80 -1.14 6.58
C ALA A 245 4.57 -1.87 7.14
N VAL A 246 4.50 -3.19 6.98
CA VAL A 246 3.47 -4.05 7.56
C VAL A 246 4.01 -4.98 8.66
N ASN A 247 5.22 -4.71 9.14
CA ASN A 247 5.92 -5.47 10.17
C ASN A 247 6.20 -6.93 9.76
N HIS A 248 6.27 -7.20 8.47
CA HIS A 248 6.73 -8.47 7.91
C HIS A 248 8.26 -8.45 7.72
N LEU A 249 8.99 -9.56 7.74
CA LEU A 249 8.66 -10.95 8.08
C LEU A 249 8.76 -11.18 9.60
N PHE A 250 7.69 -11.61 10.23
CA PHE A 250 7.67 -11.96 11.67
C PHE A 250 8.21 -10.86 12.61
N GLY A 251 8.12 -9.59 12.20
CA GLY A 251 8.63 -8.45 12.96
C GLY A 251 10.10 -8.11 12.71
N LEU A 252 10.75 -8.75 11.73
CA LEU A 252 12.04 -8.30 11.22
C LEU A 252 11.83 -6.92 10.56
N ARG A 253 12.63 -5.95 10.94
CA ARG A 253 12.50 -4.57 10.50
C ARG A 253 13.73 -3.77 10.86
N SER A 254 13.79 -2.53 10.37
CA SER A 254 14.77 -1.56 10.82
C SER A 254 14.75 -1.37 12.35
N ILE A 255 15.93 -1.25 12.95
CA ILE A 255 16.07 -0.91 14.37
C ILE A 255 15.67 0.55 14.66
N TRP A 256 15.69 1.43 13.66
CA TRP A 256 15.35 2.85 13.79
C TRP A 256 13.87 3.17 13.61
N THR A 257 13.10 2.26 12.99
CA THR A 257 11.68 2.51 12.72
C THR A 257 10.83 1.33 13.19
N ASN A 258 9.89 1.62 14.06
CA ASN A 258 8.88 0.64 14.47
C ASN A 258 7.56 0.95 13.73
N PRO A 259 7.19 0.19 12.69
CA PRO A 259 5.97 0.44 11.92
C PRO A 259 4.71 0.31 12.78
N VAL A 260 4.67 -0.63 13.73
CA VAL A 260 3.52 -0.80 14.63
C VAL A 260 3.25 0.48 15.44
N SER A 261 4.31 1.17 15.87
CA SER A 261 4.17 2.47 16.56
C SER A 261 3.59 3.55 15.64
N LEU A 262 3.88 3.51 14.34
CA LEU A 262 3.29 4.44 13.36
C LEU A 262 1.79 4.20 13.23
N TYR A 263 1.34 2.94 13.12
CA TYR A 263 -0.09 2.59 13.11
C TYR A 263 -0.80 3.06 14.37
N ARG A 264 -0.22 2.79 15.56
CA ARG A 264 -0.80 3.23 16.85
C ARG A 264 -0.89 4.75 16.95
N SER A 265 0.17 5.46 16.59
CA SER A 265 0.18 6.92 16.58
C SER A 265 -0.86 7.48 15.61
N HIS A 266 -1.06 6.81 14.47
CA HIS A 266 -2.06 7.23 13.49
C HIS A 266 -3.48 6.92 13.97
N ALA A 267 -3.74 5.76 14.57
CA ALA A 267 -5.03 5.45 15.17
C ALA A 267 -5.42 6.49 16.24
N ASN A 268 -4.46 6.89 17.09
CA ASN A 268 -4.65 7.96 18.06
C ASN A 268 -4.92 9.31 17.37
N ARG A 269 -4.23 9.62 16.27
CA ARG A 269 -4.50 10.82 15.44
C ARG A 269 -5.92 10.83 14.90
N LEU A 270 -6.42 9.69 14.38
CA LEU A 270 -7.79 9.56 13.90
C LEU A 270 -8.81 9.76 15.05
N LYS A 271 -8.60 9.09 16.18
CA LYS A 271 -9.43 9.25 17.38
C LYS A 271 -9.52 10.72 17.82
N ASN A 272 -8.38 11.42 17.88
CA ASN A 272 -8.34 12.84 18.30
C ASN A 272 -9.03 13.78 17.29
N ARG A 273 -9.31 13.31 16.08
CA ARG A 273 -10.09 14.01 15.05
C ARG A 273 -11.56 13.61 14.99
N GLY A 274 -12.01 12.77 15.91
CA GLY A 274 -13.38 12.26 15.94
C GLY A 274 -13.71 11.26 14.83
N LEU A 275 -12.69 10.50 14.36
CA LEU A 275 -12.81 9.51 13.31
C LEU A 275 -12.71 8.09 13.83
#